data_7cebd2aff8b6c9dd7e93fd0d22478424
#
_entry.id   7cebd2aff8b6c9dd7e93fd0d22478424
#
_cell.length_a   1.000
_cell.length_b   1.000
_cell.length_c   1.000
_cell.angle_alpha   90.00
_cell.angle_beta   90.00
_cell.angle_gamma   90.00
#
_symmetry.space_group_name_H-M   'P 1'
#
loop_
_entity.id
_entity.type
_entity.pdbx_description
1 polymer ?
#
loop_
_entity_poly.entity_id
_entity_poly.type
_entity_poly.pdbx_seq_one_letter_code
_entity_poly.pdbx_strand_id
1 'polypeptide(L)'
;LILQIYFDGQSRPAVDAPLADFFANADNNEYRQISSLAMCYNPRKGMNCYFEMPYFKGFRVEIKNIGSTSVSIYYQIDCEEKKISPDSLYFHAQFRRVNPLPYKEVYTILDNIKGNGAYVGTYLHWGVKSNGWWGEGEIKFFIDGDTDFPSICGTGTEDYFCGAYNFDVDGKYVEFSTPYTGLSKIGHTDETYRVQKYFDMYPVSYTHLRAHETPEHL
;
A
#
# COMPACT_ATOMS: atom_id res chain seq x y z
N LEU A 1 -14.50 7.57 -2.36
CA LEU A 1 -13.88 8.58 -1.51
C LEU A 1 -12.37 8.58 -1.72
N ILE A 2 -11.77 9.77 -1.73
CA ILE A 2 -10.31 9.96 -1.80
C ILE A 2 -9.85 10.59 -0.50
N LEU A 3 -8.82 10.04 0.11
CA LEU A 3 -8.13 10.59 1.27
C LEU A 3 -6.97 11.47 0.80
N GLN A 4 -6.90 12.69 1.29
CA GLN A 4 -5.77 13.59 1.08
C GLN A 4 -5.25 14.11 2.41
N ILE A 5 -3.93 14.05 2.63
CA ILE A 5 -3.28 14.57 3.83
C ILE A 5 -2.18 15.54 3.39
N TYR A 6 -2.15 16.70 4.02
CA TYR A 6 -1.20 17.78 3.78
C TYR A 6 -0.48 18.12 5.09
N PHE A 7 0.82 18.33 5.03
CA PHE A 7 1.63 18.75 6.16
C PHE A 7 2.17 20.17 5.94
N ASP A 8 2.25 20.93 7.02
CA ASP A 8 2.96 22.23 7.14
C ASP A 8 2.63 23.26 6.04
N GLY A 9 1.39 23.25 5.56
CA GLY A 9 0.93 24.20 4.56
C GLY A 9 1.34 23.87 3.12
N GLN A 10 1.80 22.67 2.85
CA GLN A 10 2.11 22.21 1.49
C GLN A 10 0.89 22.34 0.58
N SER A 11 1.11 22.72 -0.68
CA SER A 11 0.07 22.85 -1.69
C SER A 11 -0.35 21.52 -2.33
N ARG A 12 0.54 20.52 -2.29
CA ARG A 12 0.28 19.16 -2.77
C ARG A 12 0.10 18.21 -1.61
N PRO A 13 -0.84 17.27 -1.69
CA PRO A 13 -1.00 16.28 -0.64
C PRO A 13 0.21 15.33 -0.58
N ALA A 14 0.64 15.02 0.63
CA ALA A 14 1.63 13.97 0.88
C ALA A 14 0.98 12.58 0.79
N VAL A 15 -0.31 12.50 1.09
CA VAL A 15 -1.14 11.30 0.87
C VAL A 15 -2.23 11.67 -0.11
N ASP A 16 -2.37 10.92 -1.20
CA ASP A 16 -3.45 11.05 -2.18
C ASP A 16 -3.81 9.66 -2.71
N ALA A 17 -4.83 9.07 -2.11
CA ALA A 17 -5.22 7.70 -2.40
C ALA A 17 -6.73 7.47 -2.20
N PRO A 18 -7.33 6.49 -2.88
CA PRO A 18 -8.66 6.04 -2.52
C PRO A 18 -8.69 5.61 -1.05
N LEU A 19 -9.73 6.03 -0.33
CA LEU A 19 -9.81 5.83 1.11
C LEU A 19 -9.69 4.35 1.51
N ALA A 20 -10.37 3.48 0.81
CA ALA A 20 -10.36 2.05 1.10
C ALA A 20 -8.99 1.40 0.80
N ASP A 21 -8.36 1.80 -0.31
CA ASP A 21 -7.03 1.31 -0.68
C ASP A 21 -5.96 1.76 0.33
N PHE A 22 -6.07 2.99 0.84
CA PHE A 22 -5.18 3.47 1.90
C PHE A 22 -5.22 2.58 3.14
N PHE A 23 -6.38 2.04 3.48
CA PHE A 23 -6.55 1.10 4.59
C PHE A 23 -6.46 -0.38 4.16
N ALA A 24 -5.80 -0.65 3.04
CA ALA A 24 -5.52 -1.99 2.51
C ALA A 24 -6.77 -2.85 2.25
N ASN A 25 -7.90 -2.23 1.91
CA ASN A 25 -9.13 -2.93 1.55
C ASN A 25 -9.83 -2.25 0.36
N ALA A 26 -9.32 -2.46 -0.85
CA ALA A 26 -9.87 -1.88 -2.09
C ALA A 26 -11.32 -2.29 -2.34
N ASP A 27 -11.70 -3.48 -1.95
CA ASP A 27 -13.11 -3.93 -2.03
C ASP A 27 -13.88 -3.59 -0.75
N ASN A 28 -14.32 -2.34 -0.70
CA ASN A 28 -15.04 -1.79 0.44
C ASN A 28 -16.45 -2.38 0.65
N ASN A 29 -16.92 -3.29 -0.20
CA ASN A 29 -18.27 -3.87 -0.08
C ASN A 29 -18.31 -5.04 0.90
N GLU A 30 -17.19 -5.71 1.12
CA GLU A 30 -17.09 -6.84 2.02
C GLU A 30 -16.14 -6.56 3.18
N TYR A 31 -16.50 -7.05 4.34
CA TYR A 31 -15.61 -7.02 5.49
C TYR A 31 -14.49 -8.06 5.32
N ARG A 32 -13.27 -7.60 5.52
CA ARG A 32 -12.09 -8.44 5.66
C ARG A 32 -11.33 -7.99 6.89
N GLN A 33 -10.90 -8.92 7.69
CA GLN A 33 -10.09 -8.59 8.85
C GLN A 33 -8.65 -8.31 8.42
N ILE A 34 -8.18 -7.09 8.73
CA ILE A 34 -6.78 -6.73 8.63
C ILE A 34 -6.30 -6.34 10.02
N SER A 35 -5.22 -6.95 10.47
CA SER A 35 -4.69 -6.78 11.83
C SER A 35 -3.16 -6.67 11.78
N SER A 36 -2.67 -5.66 11.05
CA SER A 36 -1.23 -5.38 11.03
C SER A 36 -0.86 -4.32 12.07
N LEU A 37 0.45 -4.14 12.30
CA LEU A 37 0.95 -3.07 13.17
C LEU A 37 0.67 -1.67 12.62
N ALA A 38 0.57 -1.54 11.31
CA ALA A 38 0.38 -0.25 10.65
C ALA A 38 -1.08 0.06 10.37
N MET A 39 -1.87 -0.95 10.04
CA MET A 39 -3.26 -0.80 9.59
C MET A 39 -4.14 -1.86 10.23
N CYS A 40 -5.34 -1.45 10.65
CA CYS A 40 -6.39 -2.39 11.02
C CYS A 40 -7.69 -2.04 10.30
N TYR A 41 -8.36 -3.06 9.79
CA TYR A 41 -9.69 -2.95 9.23
C TYR A 41 -10.64 -3.84 10.02
N ASN A 42 -11.55 -3.23 10.76
CA ASN A 42 -12.42 -3.88 11.72
C ASN A 42 -13.87 -3.97 11.18
N PRO A 43 -14.76 -4.74 11.83
CA PRO A 43 -16.17 -4.84 11.45
C PRO A 43 -16.83 -3.48 11.24
N ARG A 44 -17.77 -3.42 10.30
CA ARG A 44 -18.52 -2.21 9.93
C ARG A 44 -17.64 -1.05 9.44
N LYS A 45 -16.56 -1.40 8.74
CA LYS A 45 -15.65 -0.43 8.09
C LYS A 45 -14.89 0.44 9.10
N GLY A 46 -14.52 -0.13 10.22
CA GLY A 46 -13.62 0.52 11.18
C GLY A 46 -12.19 0.52 10.61
N MET A 47 -11.80 1.62 9.97
CA MET A 47 -10.50 1.81 9.31
C MET A 47 -9.54 2.52 10.26
N ASN A 48 -8.39 1.92 10.53
CA ASN A 48 -7.41 2.47 11.48
C ASN A 48 -6.02 2.46 10.85
N CYS A 49 -5.29 3.56 11.06
CA CYS A 49 -3.91 3.73 10.63
C CYS A 49 -3.06 4.12 11.84
N TYR A 50 -1.96 3.41 12.06
CA TYR A 50 -1.04 3.61 13.17
C TYR A 50 0.34 4.09 12.72
N PHE A 51 0.50 4.44 11.45
CA PHE A 51 1.72 5.11 11.01
C PHE A 51 1.87 6.44 11.71
N GLU A 52 3.03 6.66 12.34
CA GLU A 52 3.39 7.99 12.82
C GLU A 52 3.56 8.94 11.64
N MET A 53 2.98 10.12 11.75
CA MET A 53 3.01 11.15 10.71
C MET A 53 3.53 12.46 11.30
N PRO A 54 4.86 12.63 11.43
CA PRO A 54 5.45 13.84 11.98
C PRO A 54 5.08 15.09 11.15
N TYR A 55 4.86 16.21 11.84
CA TYR A 55 4.66 17.52 11.24
C TYR A 55 5.24 18.62 12.14
N PHE A 56 5.65 19.77 11.57
CA PHE A 56 6.33 20.84 12.33
C PHE A 56 5.41 22.01 12.66
N LYS A 57 4.40 22.29 11.84
CA LYS A 57 3.50 23.44 12.00
C LYS A 57 2.04 23.03 12.10
N GLY A 58 1.65 22.01 11.37
CA GLY A 58 0.28 21.54 11.33
C GLY A 58 0.03 20.58 10.20
N PHE A 59 -1.17 20.02 10.17
CA PHE A 59 -1.62 19.15 9.11
C PHE A 59 -3.07 19.44 8.75
N ARG A 60 -3.48 18.98 7.57
CA ARG A 60 -4.85 19.06 7.09
C ARG A 60 -5.23 17.73 6.45
N VAL A 61 -6.36 17.18 6.84
CA VAL A 61 -6.94 15.97 6.28
C VAL A 61 -8.20 16.33 5.52
N GLU A 62 -8.31 15.86 4.30
CA GLU A 62 -9.48 16.04 3.44
C GLU A 62 -10.00 14.69 2.95
N ILE A 63 -11.31 14.55 2.95
CA ILE A 63 -12.01 13.45 2.30
C ILE A 63 -12.81 14.00 1.14
N LYS A 64 -12.40 13.66 -0.06
CA LYS A 64 -13.08 14.07 -1.29
C LYS A 64 -14.07 13.02 -1.72
N ASN A 65 -15.35 13.37 -1.78
CA ASN A 65 -16.38 12.50 -2.36
C ASN A 65 -16.43 12.72 -3.88
N ILE A 66 -16.02 11.72 -4.64
CA ILE A 66 -16.09 11.71 -6.10
C ILE A 66 -17.31 10.95 -6.65
N GLY A 67 -18.15 10.43 -5.75
CA GLY A 67 -19.41 9.79 -6.10
C GLY A 67 -20.58 10.77 -6.12
N SER A 68 -21.75 10.28 -6.52
CA SER A 68 -22.99 11.07 -6.64
C SER A 68 -23.87 11.03 -5.39
N THR A 69 -23.56 10.16 -4.43
CA THR A 69 -24.37 9.98 -3.21
C THR A 69 -23.67 10.59 -1.99
N SER A 70 -24.47 11.13 -1.08
CA SER A 70 -23.95 11.60 0.22
C SER A 70 -23.47 10.44 1.09
N VAL A 71 -22.39 10.67 1.81
CA VAL A 71 -21.80 9.67 2.72
C VAL A 71 -21.53 10.34 4.07
N SER A 72 -21.92 9.67 5.15
CA SER A 72 -21.55 10.08 6.49
C SER A 72 -20.26 9.41 6.92
N ILE A 73 -19.33 10.20 7.44
CA ILE A 73 -18.03 9.74 7.92
C ILE A 73 -17.89 10.17 9.38
N TYR A 74 -17.48 9.21 10.22
CA TYR A 74 -17.06 9.47 11.58
C TYR A 74 -15.55 9.27 11.65
N TYR A 75 -14.85 10.18 12.30
CA TYR A 75 -13.39 10.10 12.38
C TYR A 75 -12.87 10.52 13.74
N GLN A 76 -11.70 10.02 14.05
CA GLN A 76 -10.88 10.44 15.19
C GLN A 76 -9.42 10.52 14.70
N ILE A 77 -8.72 11.56 15.14
CA ILE A 77 -7.29 11.73 14.88
C ILE A 77 -6.63 12.04 16.22
N ASP A 78 -5.72 11.17 16.64
CA ASP A 78 -4.96 11.35 17.86
C ASP A 78 -3.66 12.08 17.53
N CYS A 79 -3.37 13.16 18.24
CA CYS A 79 -2.20 14.00 18.06
C CYS A 79 -1.44 14.13 19.37
N GLU A 80 -0.13 14.11 19.28
CA GLU A 80 0.76 14.40 20.40
C GLU A 80 1.59 15.65 20.07
N GLU A 81 1.54 16.65 20.93
CA GLU A 81 2.42 17.81 20.85
C GLU A 81 3.74 17.50 21.57
N LYS A 82 4.79 17.30 20.80
CA LYS A 82 6.14 17.03 21.30
C LYS A 82 7.18 17.70 20.42
N LYS A 83 8.35 17.92 20.99
CA LYS A 83 9.52 18.33 20.20
C LYS A 83 9.94 17.15 19.32
N ILE A 84 9.83 17.29 18.01
CA ILE A 84 10.30 16.30 17.04
C ILE A 84 11.71 16.66 16.54
N SER A 85 12.45 15.66 16.07
CA SER A 85 13.76 15.87 15.48
C SER A 85 13.63 16.68 14.19
N PRO A 86 14.56 17.61 13.92
CA PRO A 86 14.63 18.29 12.61
C PRO A 86 14.76 17.31 11.43
N ASP A 87 15.31 16.13 11.68
CA ASP A 87 15.50 15.08 10.68
C ASP A 87 14.28 14.13 10.55
N SER A 88 13.16 14.45 11.21
CA SER A 88 11.93 13.67 11.09
C SER A 88 11.38 13.75 9.67
N LEU A 89 10.97 12.61 9.13
CA LEU A 89 10.48 12.48 7.77
C LEU A 89 8.95 12.58 7.74
N TYR A 90 8.43 13.20 6.69
CA TYR A 90 7.00 13.20 6.44
C TYR A 90 6.52 11.85 5.92
N PHE A 91 5.32 11.46 6.31
CA PHE A 91 4.67 10.31 5.74
C PHE A 91 4.10 10.65 4.36
N HIS A 92 4.35 9.76 3.38
CA HIS A 92 3.80 9.84 2.03
C HIS A 92 3.12 8.54 1.64
N ALA A 93 2.01 8.65 0.91
CA ALA A 93 1.39 7.50 0.27
C ALA A 93 0.90 7.86 -1.14
N GLN A 94 1.11 6.96 -2.08
CA GLN A 94 0.71 7.10 -3.47
C GLN A 94 -0.22 5.95 -3.86
N PHE A 95 -1.13 6.23 -4.77
CA PHE A 95 -1.98 5.24 -5.42
C PHE A 95 -1.62 5.13 -6.89
N ARG A 96 -1.46 3.90 -7.37
CA ARG A 96 -1.25 3.58 -8.79
C ARG A 96 -2.16 2.46 -9.23
N ARG A 97 -2.65 2.53 -10.45
CA ARG A 97 -3.48 1.48 -11.04
C ARG A 97 -3.18 1.34 -12.51
N VAL A 98 -2.93 0.11 -12.95
CA VAL A 98 -2.89 -0.29 -14.36
C VAL A 98 -3.78 -1.51 -14.52
N ASN A 99 -4.77 -1.43 -15.41
CA ASN A 99 -5.68 -2.53 -15.67
C ASN A 99 -6.25 -2.45 -17.11
N PRO A 100 -5.94 -3.41 -17.97
CA PRO A 100 -4.97 -4.49 -17.76
C PRO A 100 -3.51 -4.01 -17.83
N LEU A 101 -2.63 -4.69 -17.12
CA LEU A 101 -1.20 -4.53 -17.36
C LEU A 101 -0.88 -5.20 -18.72
N PRO A 102 -0.23 -4.51 -19.66
CA PRO A 102 0.18 -5.10 -20.91
C PRO A 102 1.10 -6.31 -20.71
N TYR A 103 1.04 -7.27 -21.61
CA TYR A 103 1.84 -8.48 -21.51
C TYR A 103 3.34 -8.19 -21.51
N LYS A 104 4.09 -8.73 -20.55
CA LYS A 104 5.52 -8.52 -20.30
C LYS A 104 5.93 -7.10 -19.90
N GLU A 105 4.97 -6.21 -19.60
CA GLU A 105 5.30 -4.90 -19.05
C GLU A 105 5.54 -4.95 -17.54
N VAL A 106 6.46 -4.11 -17.09
CA VAL A 106 6.75 -3.95 -15.67
C VAL A 106 5.69 -3.08 -15.02
N TYR A 107 5.12 -3.54 -13.91
CA TYR A 107 4.29 -2.69 -13.07
C TYR A 107 5.15 -1.88 -12.10
N THR A 108 5.17 -0.57 -12.29
CA THR A 108 5.92 0.32 -11.40
C THR A 108 5.10 0.63 -10.15
N ILE A 109 5.56 0.14 -9.00
CA ILE A 109 4.94 0.40 -7.69
C ILE A 109 5.27 1.82 -7.24
N LEU A 110 6.54 2.21 -7.31
CA LEU A 110 7.04 3.52 -6.90
C LEU A 110 8.21 3.93 -7.81
N ASP A 111 8.31 5.21 -8.18
CA ASP A 111 9.42 5.72 -8.97
C ASP A 111 9.71 7.18 -8.67
N ASN A 112 10.89 7.64 -9.08
CA ASN A 112 11.32 9.04 -9.01
C ASN A 112 11.23 9.65 -7.60
N ILE A 113 11.40 8.85 -6.55
CA ILE A 113 11.49 9.34 -5.18
C ILE A 113 12.90 9.83 -4.95
N LYS A 114 13.02 11.09 -4.53
CA LYS A 114 14.30 11.74 -4.25
C LYS A 114 14.33 12.20 -2.80
N GLY A 115 15.51 12.12 -2.19
CA GLY A 115 15.75 12.52 -0.81
C GLY A 115 15.96 11.35 0.14
N ASN A 116 16.18 11.68 1.40
CA ASN A 116 16.30 10.69 2.46
C ASN A 116 14.93 10.14 2.82
N GLY A 117 14.79 8.82 2.90
CA GLY A 117 13.52 8.21 3.20
C GLY A 117 13.61 6.75 3.59
N ALA A 118 12.46 6.17 3.92
CA ALA A 118 12.29 4.75 4.13
C ALA A 118 11.00 4.30 3.42
N TYR A 119 11.11 3.23 2.67
CA TYR A 119 9.93 2.56 2.11
C TYR A 119 9.30 1.70 3.20
N VAL A 120 8.05 2.02 3.57
CA VAL A 120 7.42 1.44 4.76
C VAL A 120 6.36 0.38 4.46
N GLY A 121 6.00 0.20 3.19
CA GLY A 121 5.08 -0.87 2.81
C GLY A 121 4.38 -0.68 1.47
N THR A 122 3.71 -1.74 1.06
CA THR A 122 2.88 -1.78 -0.16
C THR A 122 1.61 -2.55 0.14
N TYR A 123 0.50 -2.02 -0.30
CA TYR A 123 -0.73 -2.76 -0.51
C TYR A 123 -0.88 -3.01 -2.01
N LEU A 124 -1.09 -4.25 -2.41
CA LEU A 124 -1.21 -4.64 -3.81
C LEU A 124 -2.53 -5.39 -4.06
N HIS A 125 -3.34 -4.83 -4.93
CA HIS A 125 -4.48 -5.53 -5.50
C HIS A 125 -4.06 -6.18 -6.82
N TRP A 126 -3.87 -7.48 -6.81
CA TRP A 126 -3.30 -8.23 -7.93
C TRP A 126 -4.36 -9.08 -8.63
N GLY A 127 -4.74 -8.68 -9.84
CA GLY A 127 -5.66 -9.44 -10.68
C GLY A 127 -4.92 -10.34 -11.67
N VAL A 128 -5.15 -11.65 -11.61
CA VAL A 128 -4.60 -12.61 -12.56
C VAL A 128 -5.67 -13.07 -13.55
N LYS A 129 -5.27 -13.20 -14.82
CA LYS A 129 -6.16 -13.55 -15.93
C LYS A 129 -6.14 -15.03 -16.30
N SER A 130 -5.47 -15.85 -15.51
CA SER A 130 -5.34 -17.30 -15.77
C SER A 130 -5.52 -18.09 -14.49
N ASN A 131 -5.83 -19.38 -14.63
CA ASN A 131 -5.92 -20.32 -13.51
C ASN A 131 -4.57 -20.94 -13.14
N GLY A 132 -3.48 -20.51 -13.79
CA GLY A 132 -2.15 -21.03 -13.53
C GLY A 132 -1.47 -20.40 -12.31
N TRP A 133 -0.22 -20.69 -12.15
CA TRP A 133 0.68 -20.10 -11.18
C TRP A 133 0.75 -18.58 -11.38
N TRP A 134 0.74 -17.81 -10.31
CA TRP A 134 0.73 -16.34 -10.37
C TRP A 134 1.85 -15.68 -9.55
N GLY A 135 2.60 -16.45 -8.77
CA GLY A 135 3.58 -15.93 -7.82
C GLY A 135 4.94 -15.54 -8.40
N GLU A 136 5.22 -15.79 -9.69
CA GLU A 136 6.55 -15.58 -10.30
C GLU A 136 6.91 -14.12 -10.60
N GLY A 137 6.05 -13.14 -10.33
CA GLY A 137 6.37 -11.73 -10.52
C GLY A 137 7.40 -11.25 -9.50
N GLU A 138 8.62 -10.99 -9.93
CA GLU A 138 9.69 -10.50 -9.06
C GLU A 138 9.49 -9.03 -8.68
N ILE A 139 9.70 -8.69 -7.41
CA ILE A 139 9.77 -7.31 -6.95
C ILE A 139 11.23 -6.88 -6.88
N LYS A 140 11.55 -5.77 -7.54
CA LYS A 140 12.91 -5.23 -7.63
C LYS A 140 12.96 -3.81 -7.09
N PHE A 141 14.00 -3.51 -6.31
CA PHE A 141 14.28 -2.17 -5.79
C PHE A 141 15.57 -1.66 -6.40
N PHE A 142 15.46 -0.59 -7.17
CA PHE A 142 16.59 0.18 -7.70
C PHE A 142 16.75 1.40 -6.79
N ILE A 143 17.88 1.49 -6.10
CA ILE A 143 18.11 2.47 -5.03
C ILE A 143 19.46 3.15 -5.27
N ASP A 144 19.56 4.42 -4.89
CA ASP A 144 20.83 5.17 -4.86
C ASP A 144 21.61 5.18 -6.18
N GLY A 145 20.88 5.30 -7.29
CA GLY A 145 21.47 5.38 -8.61
C GLY A 145 21.66 4.05 -9.33
N ASP A 146 21.10 2.96 -8.82
CA ASP A 146 21.05 1.68 -9.52
C ASP A 146 20.40 1.84 -10.90
N THR A 147 21.01 1.25 -11.92
CA THR A 147 20.51 1.27 -13.30
C THR A 147 20.35 -0.13 -13.88
N ASP A 148 21.41 -0.92 -13.87
CA ASP A 148 21.46 -2.22 -14.53
C ASP A 148 21.00 -3.36 -13.62
N PHE A 149 21.33 -3.26 -12.33
CA PHE A 149 21.01 -4.26 -11.34
C PHE A 149 20.33 -3.62 -10.12
N PRO A 150 19.26 -4.21 -9.61
CA PRO A 150 18.60 -3.71 -8.41
C PRO A 150 19.43 -4.01 -7.15
N SER A 151 19.37 -3.12 -6.16
CA SER A 151 19.92 -3.39 -4.82
C SER A 151 19.22 -4.57 -4.15
N ILE A 152 17.93 -4.75 -4.40
CA ILE A 152 17.14 -5.88 -3.88
C ILE A 152 16.38 -6.50 -5.05
N CYS A 153 16.48 -7.82 -5.19
CA CYS A 153 15.73 -8.62 -6.12
C CYS A 153 15.00 -9.74 -5.38
N GLY A 154 13.69 -9.73 -5.46
CA GLY A 154 12.85 -10.81 -4.96
C GLY A 154 12.78 -11.96 -5.95
N THR A 155 12.23 -13.08 -5.52
CA THR A 155 12.08 -14.32 -6.31
C THR A 155 10.66 -14.54 -6.79
N GLY A 156 9.67 -14.00 -6.07
CA GLY A 156 8.26 -14.10 -6.42
C GLY A 156 7.42 -13.03 -5.75
N THR A 157 6.21 -12.83 -6.26
CA THR A 157 5.26 -11.89 -5.66
C THR A 157 4.84 -12.37 -4.27
N GLU A 158 4.50 -13.66 -4.12
CA GLU A 158 4.13 -14.22 -2.82
C GLU A 158 5.29 -14.20 -1.82
N ASP A 159 6.53 -14.39 -2.28
CA ASP A 159 7.72 -14.33 -1.44
C ASP A 159 7.89 -12.93 -0.82
N TYR A 160 7.67 -11.89 -1.61
CA TYR A 160 7.70 -10.52 -1.10
C TYR A 160 6.66 -10.29 0.00
N PHE A 161 5.49 -10.91 -0.11
CA PHE A 161 4.43 -10.86 0.89
C PHE A 161 4.57 -11.95 1.96
N CYS A 162 5.78 -12.53 2.10
CA CYS A 162 6.16 -13.50 3.14
C CYS A 162 5.34 -14.81 3.08
N GLY A 163 4.95 -15.21 1.88
CA GLY A 163 4.23 -16.46 1.63
C GLY A 163 5.08 -17.49 0.90
N ALA A 164 4.46 -18.57 0.58
CA ALA A 164 5.00 -19.63 -0.26
C ALA A 164 3.86 -20.34 -0.99
N TYR A 165 4.12 -20.87 -2.16
CA TYR A 165 3.15 -21.66 -2.94
C TYR A 165 1.77 -20.97 -3.06
N ASN A 166 1.74 -19.64 -3.35
CA ASN A 166 0.53 -18.84 -3.43
C ASN A 166 -0.33 -18.85 -2.16
N PHE A 167 0.27 -19.05 -0.98
CA PHE A 167 -0.46 -19.17 0.30
C PHE A 167 -1.45 -20.35 0.30
N ASP A 168 -1.08 -21.44 -0.38
CA ASP A 168 -1.90 -22.64 -0.47
C ASP A 168 -1.79 -23.48 0.80
N VAL A 169 -2.94 -23.96 1.28
CA VAL A 169 -3.04 -24.96 2.33
C VAL A 169 -3.99 -26.05 1.82
N ASP A 170 -3.47 -27.24 1.62
CA ASP A 170 -4.22 -28.41 1.13
C ASP A 170 -4.99 -28.15 -0.19
N GLY A 171 -4.34 -27.49 -1.14
CA GLY A 171 -4.91 -27.17 -2.45
C GLY A 171 -5.89 -26.00 -2.45
N LYS A 172 -5.92 -25.21 -1.40
CA LYS A 172 -6.78 -24.00 -1.29
C LYS A 172 -5.97 -22.81 -0.85
N TYR A 173 -6.19 -21.69 -1.51
CA TYR A 173 -5.66 -20.41 -1.04
C TYR A 173 -6.35 -19.97 0.25
N VAL A 174 -5.59 -19.45 1.21
CA VAL A 174 -6.08 -19.11 2.54
C VAL A 174 -5.83 -17.65 2.83
N GLU A 175 -6.89 -16.92 3.17
CA GLU A 175 -6.80 -15.55 3.68
C GLU A 175 -6.17 -15.54 5.08
N PHE A 176 -5.28 -14.60 5.33
CA PHE A 176 -4.65 -14.45 6.64
C PHE A 176 -4.25 -13.00 6.89
N SER A 177 -4.00 -12.68 8.14
CA SER A 177 -3.51 -11.38 8.57
C SER A 177 -2.55 -11.56 9.74
N THR A 178 -1.36 -10.98 9.62
CA THR A 178 -0.32 -10.98 10.63
C THR A 178 0.16 -9.56 10.91
N PRO A 179 0.98 -9.31 11.94
CA PRO A 179 1.52 -7.98 12.21
C PRO A 179 2.26 -7.32 11.03
N TYR A 180 2.88 -8.10 10.16
CA TYR A 180 3.79 -7.60 9.12
C TYR A 180 3.31 -7.82 7.70
N THR A 181 2.41 -8.77 7.48
CA THR A 181 1.93 -9.14 6.15
C THR A 181 0.58 -9.82 6.21
N GLY A 182 -0.10 -9.90 5.07
CA GLY A 182 -1.34 -10.64 4.95
C GLY A 182 -1.82 -10.75 3.52
N LEU A 183 -2.68 -11.74 3.30
CA LEU A 183 -3.52 -11.90 2.14
C LEU A 183 -4.95 -11.68 2.62
N SER A 184 -5.45 -10.45 2.50
CA SER A 184 -6.71 -10.06 3.12
C SER A 184 -7.92 -10.46 2.31
N LYS A 185 -7.73 -10.81 1.02
CA LYS A 185 -8.82 -11.18 0.14
C LYS A 185 -8.40 -12.12 -0.97
N ILE A 186 -9.22 -13.12 -1.20
CA ILE A 186 -9.18 -14.00 -2.36
C ILE A 186 -10.51 -13.84 -3.10
N GLY A 187 -10.49 -13.23 -4.28
CA GLY A 187 -11.66 -13.01 -5.10
C GLY A 187 -11.70 -13.93 -6.31
N HIS A 188 -12.88 -14.30 -6.71
CA HIS A 188 -13.14 -14.96 -7.98
C HIS A 188 -14.08 -14.08 -8.78
N THR A 189 -13.73 -13.78 -10.02
CA THR A 189 -14.70 -13.21 -10.94
C THR A 189 -15.56 -14.31 -11.52
N ASP A 190 -16.81 -13.95 -11.79
CA ASP A 190 -17.87 -14.77 -12.34
C ASP A 190 -17.34 -15.72 -13.45
N GLU A 191 -17.81 -16.95 -13.46
CA GLU A 191 -17.40 -18.05 -14.34
C GLU A 191 -17.60 -17.77 -15.84
N THR A 192 -18.39 -16.77 -16.19
CA THR A 192 -18.64 -16.37 -17.59
C THR A 192 -17.49 -15.62 -18.24
N TYR A 193 -16.59 -15.02 -17.44
CA TYR A 193 -15.42 -14.32 -17.92
C TYR A 193 -14.18 -14.94 -17.29
N ARG A 194 -13.57 -15.89 -17.96
CA ARG A 194 -12.33 -16.58 -17.62
C ARG A 194 -11.62 -16.01 -16.38
N VAL A 195 -11.88 -16.66 -15.30
CA VAL A 195 -11.42 -16.49 -13.91
C VAL A 195 -10.30 -15.45 -13.75
N GLN A 196 -10.66 -14.27 -13.26
CA GLN A 196 -9.70 -13.38 -12.61
C GLN A 196 -9.69 -13.72 -11.13
N LYS A 197 -8.54 -14.09 -10.60
CA LYS A 197 -8.32 -14.17 -9.16
C LYS A 197 -7.79 -12.83 -8.71
N TYR A 198 -8.38 -12.28 -7.67
CA TYR A 198 -7.90 -11.06 -7.05
C TYR A 198 -7.30 -11.40 -5.69
N PHE A 199 -6.11 -10.91 -5.45
CA PHE A 199 -5.42 -11.10 -4.19
C PHE A 199 -5.06 -9.74 -3.64
N ASP A 200 -5.60 -9.41 -2.48
CA ASP A 200 -5.25 -8.22 -1.75
C ASP A 200 -4.19 -8.59 -0.71
N MET A 201 -2.97 -8.17 -0.95
CA MET A 201 -1.82 -8.48 -0.11
C MET A 201 -1.25 -7.20 0.47
N TYR A 202 -0.84 -7.24 1.71
CA TYR A 202 -0.16 -6.13 2.34
C TYR A 202 1.07 -6.61 3.10
N PRO A 203 2.28 -6.21 2.71
CA PRO A 203 3.43 -6.31 3.58
C PRO A 203 3.55 -5.02 4.40
N VAL A 204 3.89 -5.13 5.64
CA VAL A 204 4.47 -4.04 6.40
C VAL A 204 5.96 -4.33 6.46
N SER A 205 6.73 -3.79 5.54
CA SER A 205 8.17 -3.96 5.51
C SER A 205 8.83 -2.83 6.27
N TYR A 206 9.49 -3.14 7.38
CA TYR A 206 10.44 -2.24 8.04
C TYR A 206 11.82 -2.33 7.38
N THR A 207 11.90 -2.28 6.07
CA THR A 207 13.19 -2.10 5.42
C THR A 207 13.55 -0.63 5.49
N HIS A 208 14.54 -0.30 6.32
CA HIS A 208 15.17 1.00 6.31
C HIS A 208 16.02 1.11 5.03
N LEU A 209 15.42 1.57 3.98
CA LEU A 209 16.13 1.98 2.78
C LEU A 209 16.57 3.43 3.02
N ARG A 210 17.85 3.66 3.22
CA ARG A 210 18.42 5.02 3.27
C ARG A 210 18.84 5.38 1.86
N ALA A 211 18.02 6.17 1.17
CA ALA A 211 18.48 6.87 -0.02
C ALA A 211 19.40 8.01 0.43
N HIS A 212 20.65 7.99 0.01
CA HIS A 212 21.58 9.08 0.20
C HIS A 212 21.48 10.04 -0.98
N GLU A 213 20.76 11.13 -0.82
CA GLU A 213 20.87 12.28 -1.70
C GLU A 213 21.26 13.53 -0.89
N THR A 214 22.18 14.31 -1.46
CA THR A 214 22.63 15.57 -0.90
C THR A 214 21.53 16.64 -1.01
N PRO A 215 21.52 17.67 -0.10
CA PRO A 215 20.43 18.66 0.02
C PRO A 215 20.28 19.65 -1.13
N GLU A 216 20.93 19.46 -2.26
CA GLU A 216 21.03 20.47 -3.32
C GLU A 216 19.87 20.50 -4.33
N HIS A 217 18.82 19.68 -4.14
CA HIS A 217 17.70 19.58 -5.09
C HIS A 217 16.31 19.58 -4.44
N LEU A 218 16.11 20.40 -3.42
CA LEU A 218 14.75 20.75 -2.94
C LEU A 218 14.23 22.04 -3.59
#